data_260e17a7227083d52a98501bd20b6b06
#
_entry.id   260e17a7227083d52a98501bd20b6b06
#
_cell.length_a   1.000
_cell.length_b   1.000
_cell.length_c   1.000
_cell.angle_alpha   90.00
_cell.angle_beta   90.00
_cell.angle_gamma   90.00
#
_symmetry.space_group_name_H-M   'P 1'
#
loop_
_entity.id
_entity.type
_entity.pdbx_description
1 polymer ?
#
loop_
_entity_poly.entity_id
_entity_poly.type
_entity_poly.pdbx_seq_one_letter_code
_entity_poly.pdbx_strand_id
1 'polypeptide(L)'
;MKSSLLPDSSRAPGRLRPVLAFAPALVAAALALLPASGLAATATPPAPAVDTSGASNVSFSSAILYGYVNAEGAATNYVFQYGPTTAYGAQSPLSPAGNGTISIKVSQTIAGLQAATIYHYRVVAISPSGTTVGKDRTFTTGKIPLSVQLVATPNPVEFGNPFFVEGTLSGTGAANHAILLQANPFPYLGGFKTVGNAELTNASGGFSFPYLGLLENAQLRVVTVGSPVVASSVVTETVAVRAVAHVRGAKRRGFVRIYGTVAPAQVGAQVGFQLLKPGHASINQGGTVVKAGSATVSSFSGFMRLRRPGLYRVLIKVTNDGAHVSNYSEPILIR
;
A
#
# COMPACT_ATOMS: atom_id res chain seq x y z
N MET A 1 48.02 3.90 -37.74
CA MET A 1 48.15 3.84 -39.20
C MET A 1 47.21 4.89 -39.78
N LYS A 2 47.82 5.92 -40.28
CA LYS A 2 47.63 6.61 -41.55
C LYS A 2 46.27 7.31 -41.71
N SER A 3 46.19 8.59 -41.62
CA SER A 3 46.74 9.59 -42.56
C SER A 3 45.61 10.14 -43.43
N SER A 4 45.24 11.44 -43.20
CA SER A 4 45.54 12.59 -44.13
C SER A 4 44.51 12.69 -45.23
N LEU A 5 44.05 13.80 -45.71
CA LEU A 5 44.67 15.04 -46.10
C LEU A 5 43.56 16.08 -46.48
N LEU A 6 43.80 17.34 -46.12
CA LEU A 6 43.32 18.51 -46.88
C LEU A 6 44.10 18.62 -48.22
N PRO A 7 43.67 19.36 -49.19
CA PRO A 7 44.10 20.74 -49.40
C PRO A 7 43.02 21.69 -49.99
N ASP A 8 43.01 22.92 -49.72
CA ASP A 8 43.81 24.14 -49.95
C ASP A 8 43.65 24.77 -51.37
N SER A 9 43.66 26.06 -51.28
CA SER A 9 44.05 27.11 -52.27
C SER A 9 43.02 27.63 -53.28
N SER A 10 42.62 28.83 -53.09
CA SER A 10 43.21 30.09 -53.58
C SER A 10 42.83 30.52 -54.99
N ARG A 11 42.27 31.68 -55.16
CA ARG A 11 42.84 32.84 -55.84
C ARG A 11 41.80 33.87 -56.27
N ALA A 12 41.99 35.07 -55.83
CA ALA A 12 41.59 36.33 -56.53
C ALA A 12 42.65 36.61 -57.67
N PRO A 13 42.59 37.63 -58.47
CA PRO A 13 41.92 38.94 -58.46
C PRO A 13 41.60 39.49 -59.90
N GLY A 14 41.15 40.76 -59.99
CA GLY A 14 41.23 41.52 -61.23
C GLY A 14 40.18 42.60 -61.35
N ARG A 15 40.43 43.77 -60.90
CA ARG A 15 40.64 45.07 -61.52
C ARG A 15 39.91 45.29 -62.90
N LEU A 16 39.20 46.39 -63.12
CA LEU A 16 39.61 47.79 -63.42
C LEU A 16 38.39 48.67 -63.78
N ARG A 17 38.50 49.93 -63.43
CA ARG A 17 37.70 51.10 -63.79
C ARG A 17 37.80 51.40 -65.32
N PRO A 18 37.08 52.42 -65.93
CA PRO A 18 36.97 53.82 -65.50
C PRO A 18 35.62 54.53 -65.80
N VAL A 19 35.40 55.60 -65.01
CA VAL A 19 35.04 57.00 -65.25
C VAL A 19 34.43 57.42 -66.53
N LEU A 20 33.23 58.02 -66.48
CA LEU A 20 32.95 59.27 -67.31
C LEU A 20 31.94 60.16 -66.55
N ALA A 21 32.31 61.35 -66.34
CA ALA A 21 31.58 62.48 -65.73
C ALA A 21 30.66 63.11 -66.84
N PHE A 22 29.49 63.55 -66.48
CA PHE A 22 28.80 64.71 -67.07
C PHE A 22 27.79 65.28 -66.04
N ALA A 23 27.95 66.55 -65.65
CA ALA A 23 27.00 67.38 -64.97
C ALA A 23 26.41 68.39 -66.04
N PRO A 24 25.47 69.29 -65.67
CA PRO A 24 24.29 69.29 -64.79
C PRO A 24 23.03 69.71 -65.55
N ALA A 25 21.84 69.40 -65.12
CA ALA A 25 20.60 70.10 -65.49
C ALA A 25 19.75 70.34 -64.24
N LEU A 26 19.60 71.60 -63.88
CA LEU A 26 18.67 72.11 -62.85
C LEU A 26 17.25 71.80 -63.34
N VAL A 27 16.51 71.04 -62.55
CA VAL A 27 15.06 71.07 -62.57
C VAL A 27 14.55 71.29 -61.16
N ALA A 28 13.93 72.41 -60.95
CA ALA A 28 13.22 72.70 -59.72
C ALA A 28 11.99 71.88 -59.66
N ALA A 29 11.95 70.93 -58.74
CA ALA A 29 10.70 70.13 -58.42
C ALA A 29 10.17 70.52 -57.07
N ALA A 30 8.95 70.93 -57.02
CA ALA A 30 8.19 71.32 -55.87
C ALA A 30 8.23 70.24 -54.79
N LEU A 31 8.66 70.64 -53.58
CA LEU A 31 8.61 69.82 -52.37
C LEU A 31 7.14 69.70 -51.92
N ALA A 32 6.45 68.66 -52.34
CA ALA A 32 5.18 68.30 -51.71
C ALA A 32 5.46 67.74 -50.30
N LEU A 33 5.08 68.49 -49.30
CA LEU A 33 5.01 67.98 -47.93
C LEU A 33 3.99 66.83 -47.89
N LEU A 34 4.43 65.59 -47.96
CA LEU A 34 3.63 64.45 -47.57
C LEU A 34 3.58 64.47 -46.02
N PRO A 35 2.36 64.38 -45.41
CA PRO A 35 2.30 64.21 -43.99
C PRO A 35 3.03 62.90 -43.63
N ALA A 36 4.03 62.98 -42.80
CA ALA A 36 4.62 61.80 -42.16
C ALA A 36 3.51 61.10 -41.38
N SER A 37 2.91 60.07 -41.99
CA SER A 37 2.09 59.13 -41.23
C SER A 37 3.00 58.54 -40.17
N GLY A 38 2.98 59.11 -38.96
CA GLY A 38 3.67 58.56 -37.82
C GLY A 38 3.14 57.14 -37.63
N LEU A 39 3.98 56.17 -37.96
CA LEU A 39 3.78 54.82 -37.43
C LEU A 39 3.81 54.98 -35.91
N ALA A 40 2.62 55.02 -35.32
CA ALA A 40 2.49 54.90 -33.86
C ALA A 40 3.20 53.61 -33.50
N ALA A 41 4.37 53.72 -32.87
CA ALA A 41 5.01 52.54 -32.30
C ALA A 41 4.01 51.96 -31.32
N THR A 42 3.42 50.81 -31.64
CA THR A 42 2.60 50.07 -30.70
C THR A 42 3.49 49.73 -29.51
N ALA A 43 3.24 50.37 -28.40
CA ALA A 43 3.97 50.11 -27.16
C ALA A 43 3.84 48.59 -26.85
N THR A 44 4.97 47.92 -26.73
CA THR A 44 4.98 46.51 -26.34
C THR A 44 4.33 46.40 -24.95
N PRO A 45 3.30 45.56 -24.78
CA PRO A 45 2.72 45.35 -23.47
C PRO A 45 3.79 44.99 -22.43
N PRO A 46 3.66 45.41 -21.17
CA PRO A 46 4.62 45.02 -20.12
C PRO A 46 4.55 43.50 -19.86
N ALA A 47 5.56 42.96 -19.17
CA ALA A 47 5.55 41.59 -18.70
C ALA A 47 4.37 41.37 -17.74
N PRO A 48 3.80 40.13 -17.70
CA PRO A 48 2.65 39.84 -16.86
C PRO A 48 2.99 40.04 -15.37
N ALA A 49 2.01 40.47 -14.58
CA ALA A 49 2.13 40.53 -13.12
C ALA A 49 1.53 39.27 -12.47
N VAL A 50 2.21 38.78 -11.43
CA VAL A 50 1.76 37.57 -10.73
C VAL A 50 1.84 37.69 -9.22
N ASP A 51 0.94 37.00 -8.51
CA ASP A 51 1.01 36.77 -7.07
C ASP A 51 0.68 35.31 -6.76
N THR A 52 1.53 34.63 -6.00
CA THR A 52 1.30 33.28 -5.53
C THR A 52 0.37 33.32 -4.33
N SER A 53 -0.79 32.67 -4.41
CA SER A 53 -1.78 32.60 -3.32
C SER A 53 -1.66 31.29 -2.52
N GLY A 54 -2.56 31.04 -1.57
CA GLY A 54 -2.55 29.85 -0.73
C GLY A 54 -2.91 28.57 -1.49
N ALA A 55 -2.55 27.40 -0.93
CA ALA A 55 -3.03 26.10 -1.38
C ALA A 55 -4.30 25.71 -0.61
N SER A 56 -5.15 24.85 -1.20
CA SER A 56 -6.31 24.25 -0.53
C SER A 56 -6.49 22.79 -0.93
N ASN A 57 -7.47 22.10 -0.28
CA ASN A 57 -7.76 20.68 -0.50
C ASN A 57 -6.49 19.81 -0.46
N VAL A 58 -5.61 20.15 0.50
CA VAL A 58 -4.35 19.44 0.69
C VAL A 58 -4.65 18.07 1.30
N SER A 59 -4.39 17.02 0.53
CA SER A 59 -4.46 15.62 0.98
C SER A 59 -3.06 15.07 1.27
N PHE A 60 -2.94 13.78 1.47
CA PHE A 60 -1.64 13.11 1.57
C PHE A 60 -0.90 12.98 0.23
N SER A 61 -1.59 13.17 -0.91
CA SER A 61 -1.02 12.96 -2.24
C SER A 61 -1.40 14.02 -3.29
N SER A 62 -2.19 15.03 -2.91
CA SER A 62 -2.65 16.08 -3.84
C SER A 62 -2.90 17.41 -3.13
N ALA A 63 -2.93 18.49 -3.91
CA ALA A 63 -3.31 19.83 -3.47
C ALA A 63 -3.86 20.64 -4.65
N ILE A 64 -4.62 21.69 -4.35
CA ILE A 64 -5.00 22.72 -5.33
C ILE A 64 -4.17 23.97 -5.02
N LEU A 65 -3.36 24.41 -5.98
CA LEU A 65 -2.54 25.62 -5.89
C LEU A 65 -3.32 26.79 -6.51
N TYR A 66 -3.20 27.96 -5.91
CA TYR A 66 -3.83 29.17 -6.40
C TYR A 66 -2.81 30.30 -6.59
N GLY A 67 -3.12 31.17 -7.53
CA GLY A 67 -2.40 32.40 -7.79
C GLY A 67 -3.29 33.44 -8.44
N TYR A 68 -2.71 34.60 -8.67
CA TYR A 68 -3.30 35.66 -9.46
C TYR A 68 -2.36 36.02 -10.59
N VAL A 69 -2.91 36.22 -11.79
CA VAL A 69 -2.17 36.60 -13.00
C VAL A 69 -2.88 37.77 -13.65
N ASN A 70 -2.15 38.86 -13.88
CA ASN A 70 -2.56 39.94 -14.78
C ASN A 70 -1.72 39.82 -16.06
N ALA A 71 -2.36 39.63 -17.18
CA ALA A 71 -1.70 39.43 -18.47
C ALA A 71 -1.14 40.75 -19.11
N GLU A 72 -1.49 41.92 -18.55
CA GLU A 72 -1.04 43.23 -18.96
C GLU A 72 -1.23 43.51 -20.47
N GLY A 73 -2.29 42.94 -21.08
CA GLY A 73 -2.62 43.16 -22.49
C GLY A 73 -1.96 42.18 -23.47
N ALA A 74 -1.07 41.29 -23.04
CA ALA A 74 -0.43 40.29 -23.89
C ALA A 74 -0.95 38.88 -23.62
N ALA A 75 -1.09 38.03 -24.66
CA ALA A 75 -1.49 36.64 -24.49
C ALA A 75 -0.51 35.93 -23.55
N THR A 76 -1.03 35.50 -22.40
CA THR A 76 -0.25 34.98 -21.27
C THR A 76 -0.71 33.59 -20.91
N ASN A 77 0.24 32.70 -20.69
CA ASN A 77 0.05 31.38 -20.10
C ASN A 77 0.69 31.34 -18.69
N TYR A 78 0.24 30.37 -17.89
CA TYR A 78 0.81 30.15 -16.56
C TYR A 78 1.06 28.69 -16.27
N VAL A 79 1.99 28.43 -15.35
CA VAL A 79 2.22 27.15 -14.68
C VAL A 79 2.43 27.41 -13.19
N PHE A 80 2.24 26.37 -12.38
CA PHE A 80 2.77 26.32 -11.02
C PHE A 80 4.02 25.44 -11.01
N GLN A 81 5.15 26.00 -10.52
CA GLN A 81 6.32 25.22 -10.18
C GLN A 81 6.21 24.77 -8.74
N TYR A 82 6.53 23.51 -8.46
CA TYR A 82 6.42 22.95 -7.11
C TYR A 82 7.43 21.84 -6.85
N GLY A 83 7.75 21.59 -5.57
CA GLY A 83 8.68 20.55 -5.17
C GLY A 83 8.99 20.59 -3.68
N PRO A 84 9.73 19.58 -3.15
CA PRO A 84 10.09 19.55 -1.73
C PRO A 84 11.14 20.58 -1.31
N THR A 85 11.71 21.31 -2.26
CA THR A 85 12.69 22.37 -2.03
C THR A 85 12.40 23.58 -2.92
N THR A 86 13.06 24.70 -2.69
CA THR A 86 13.00 25.92 -3.51
C THR A 86 13.55 25.75 -4.94
N ALA A 87 14.16 24.61 -5.27
CA ALA A 87 14.51 24.24 -6.64
C ALA A 87 13.29 23.73 -7.42
N TYR A 88 12.18 23.47 -6.75
CA TYR A 88 10.88 22.99 -7.22
C TYR A 88 10.91 21.59 -7.85
N GLY A 89 11.52 21.39 -8.99
CA GLY A 89 11.71 20.09 -9.66
C GLY A 89 10.53 19.59 -10.49
N ALA A 90 9.33 20.12 -10.29
CA ALA A 90 8.12 19.78 -11.04
C ALA A 90 7.32 21.03 -11.42
N GLN A 91 6.45 20.88 -12.43
CA GLN A 91 5.50 21.93 -12.83
C GLN A 91 4.15 21.37 -13.24
N SER A 92 3.12 22.17 -13.07
CA SER A 92 1.78 21.87 -13.55
C SER A 92 1.69 21.96 -15.08
N PRO A 93 0.64 21.45 -15.72
CA PRO A 93 0.35 21.74 -17.13
C PRO A 93 0.29 23.25 -17.40
N LEU A 94 0.76 23.64 -18.60
CA LEU A 94 0.64 25.01 -19.11
C LEU A 94 -0.83 25.33 -19.33
N SER A 95 -1.29 26.45 -18.81
CA SER A 95 -2.69 26.85 -18.93
C SER A 95 -2.81 28.34 -19.30
N PRO A 96 -3.80 28.75 -20.08
CA PRO A 96 -3.97 30.14 -20.49
C PRO A 96 -4.48 31.01 -19.34
N ALA A 97 -3.92 32.21 -19.23
CA ALA A 97 -4.43 33.27 -18.37
C ALA A 97 -5.14 34.39 -19.17
N GLY A 98 -5.19 34.27 -20.51
CA GLY A 98 -5.79 35.27 -21.38
C GLY A 98 -4.86 36.43 -21.71
N ASN A 99 -5.43 37.57 -22.11
CA ASN A 99 -4.72 38.78 -22.51
C ASN A 99 -5.32 40.05 -21.90
N GLY A 100 -6.08 39.92 -20.81
CA GLY A 100 -6.70 41.04 -20.13
C GLY A 100 -5.71 41.92 -19.37
N THR A 101 -6.18 43.07 -18.87
CA THR A 101 -5.42 44.00 -18.03
C THR A 101 -5.87 43.95 -16.57
N ILE A 102 -6.71 42.98 -16.21
CA ILE A 102 -7.23 42.78 -14.84
C ILE A 102 -6.62 41.48 -14.31
N SER A 103 -6.22 41.51 -13.03
CA SER A 103 -5.74 40.30 -12.33
C SER A 103 -6.86 39.27 -12.18
N ILE A 104 -6.63 38.05 -12.68
CA ILE A 104 -7.55 36.93 -12.57
C ILE A 104 -7.01 35.89 -11.61
N LYS A 105 -7.90 35.20 -10.88
CA LYS A 105 -7.55 34.05 -10.05
C LYS A 105 -7.32 32.83 -10.95
N VAL A 106 -6.19 32.19 -10.79
CA VAL A 106 -5.82 30.95 -11.48
C VAL A 106 -5.59 29.83 -10.49
N SER A 107 -5.81 28.59 -10.93
CA SER A 107 -5.58 27.43 -10.06
C SER A 107 -5.18 26.18 -10.86
N GLN A 108 -4.48 25.26 -10.19
CA GLN A 108 -4.13 23.96 -10.73
C GLN A 108 -4.19 22.90 -9.63
N THR A 109 -4.73 21.74 -9.97
CA THR A 109 -4.65 20.56 -9.10
C THR A 109 -3.37 19.83 -9.41
N ILE A 110 -2.59 19.56 -8.38
CA ILE A 110 -1.37 18.74 -8.46
C ILE A 110 -1.59 17.44 -7.68
N ALA A 111 -1.00 16.35 -8.18
CA ALA A 111 -1.15 15.02 -7.61
C ALA A 111 0.19 14.26 -7.63
N GLY A 112 0.22 13.07 -7.02
CA GLY A 112 1.44 12.26 -6.91
C GLY A 112 2.44 12.81 -5.89
N LEU A 113 1.96 13.60 -4.92
CA LEU A 113 2.79 14.16 -3.87
C LEU A 113 3.15 13.11 -2.82
N GLN A 114 4.28 13.29 -2.17
CA GLN A 114 4.68 12.47 -1.01
C GLN A 114 3.91 12.93 0.22
N ALA A 115 3.46 11.96 1.02
CA ALA A 115 2.76 12.22 2.27
C ALA A 115 3.67 12.85 3.33
N ALA A 116 3.08 13.59 4.27
CA ALA A 116 3.75 14.23 5.39
C ALA A 116 4.97 15.08 4.99
N THR A 117 4.91 15.71 3.79
CA THR A 117 6.04 16.42 3.19
C THR A 117 5.69 17.89 2.98
N ILE A 118 6.64 18.77 3.27
CA ILE A 118 6.55 20.19 2.97
C ILE A 118 6.87 20.38 1.49
N TYR A 119 6.00 21.08 0.78
CA TYR A 119 6.16 21.47 -0.61
C TYR A 119 6.27 22.98 -0.73
N HIS A 120 7.26 23.44 -1.48
CA HIS A 120 7.41 24.81 -1.98
C HIS A 120 6.67 24.92 -3.31
N TYR A 121 6.05 26.05 -3.60
CA TYR A 121 5.43 26.33 -4.89
C TYR A 121 5.34 27.81 -5.19
N ARG A 122 5.25 28.12 -6.49
CA ARG A 122 5.02 29.46 -7.00
C ARG A 122 4.28 29.43 -8.33
N VAL A 123 3.54 30.48 -8.65
CA VAL A 123 2.99 30.69 -9.98
C VAL A 123 4.05 31.35 -10.89
N VAL A 124 4.10 30.93 -12.15
CA VAL A 124 4.94 31.51 -13.18
C VAL A 124 4.06 31.87 -14.39
N ALA A 125 4.08 33.10 -14.81
CA ALA A 125 3.37 33.56 -16.02
C ALA A 125 4.37 33.85 -17.14
N ILE A 126 3.99 33.47 -18.35
CA ILE A 126 4.82 33.51 -19.55
C ILE A 126 4.04 34.20 -20.66
N SER A 127 4.59 35.28 -21.21
CA SER A 127 4.04 36.00 -22.36
C SER A 127 5.15 36.35 -23.35
N PRO A 128 4.81 36.84 -24.57
CA PRO A 128 5.81 37.38 -25.49
C PRO A 128 6.59 38.57 -24.92
N SER A 129 6.02 39.29 -23.95
CA SER A 129 6.67 40.44 -23.26
C SER A 129 7.60 40.03 -22.13
N GLY A 130 7.64 38.75 -21.75
CA GLY A 130 8.53 38.25 -20.71
C GLY A 130 7.90 37.18 -19.79
N THR A 131 8.71 36.70 -18.88
CA THR A 131 8.32 35.73 -17.84
C THR A 131 8.41 36.37 -16.46
N THR A 132 7.36 36.21 -15.67
CA THR A 132 7.33 36.71 -14.28
C THR A 132 7.05 35.53 -13.33
N VAL A 133 7.79 35.50 -12.23
CA VAL A 133 7.68 34.48 -11.19
C VAL A 133 7.08 35.08 -9.91
N GLY A 134 6.13 34.37 -9.32
CA GLY A 134 5.55 34.76 -8.05
C GLY A 134 6.43 34.39 -6.86
N LYS A 135 6.07 34.89 -5.69
CA LYS A 135 6.76 34.58 -4.43
C LYS A 135 6.63 33.09 -4.09
N ASP A 136 7.67 32.54 -3.45
CA ASP A 136 7.63 31.19 -2.89
C ASP A 136 6.59 31.10 -1.76
N ARG A 137 5.82 30.03 -1.76
CA ARG A 137 4.91 29.65 -0.68
C ARG A 137 5.04 28.17 -0.39
N THR A 138 4.58 27.75 0.77
CA THR A 138 4.64 26.35 1.20
C THR A 138 3.27 25.83 1.63
N PHE A 139 3.10 24.52 1.52
CA PHE A 139 2.06 23.75 2.18
C PHE A 139 2.63 22.39 2.63
N THR A 140 1.96 21.72 3.55
CA THR A 140 2.36 20.40 4.03
C THR A 140 1.28 19.39 3.69
N THR A 141 1.63 18.31 2.99
CA THR A 141 0.72 17.20 2.70
C THR A 141 0.34 16.44 3.96
N GLY A 142 -0.87 15.88 3.96
CA GLY A 142 -1.37 15.06 5.07
C GLY A 142 -0.58 13.76 5.24
N LYS A 143 -0.79 13.10 6.37
CA LYS A 143 -0.29 11.73 6.62
C LYS A 143 -1.22 10.71 5.96
N ILE A 144 -0.68 9.59 5.48
CA ILE A 144 -1.47 8.41 5.10
C ILE A 144 -2.00 7.80 6.40
N PRO A 145 -3.31 7.58 6.54
CA PRO A 145 -3.87 6.94 7.73
C PRO A 145 -3.26 5.57 7.98
N LEU A 146 -3.05 5.23 9.25
CA LEU A 146 -2.59 3.90 9.62
C LEU A 146 -3.70 2.87 9.39
N SER A 147 -3.31 1.69 8.92
CA SER A 147 -4.20 0.53 8.72
C SER A 147 -3.45 -0.74 9.11
N VAL A 148 -4.11 -1.64 9.84
CA VAL A 148 -3.53 -2.91 10.31
C VAL A 148 -4.27 -4.06 9.66
N GLN A 149 -3.52 -4.98 9.06
CA GLN A 149 -4.02 -6.28 8.61
C GLN A 149 -3.31 -7.38 9.40
N LEU A 150 -4.03 -8.45 9.75
CA LEU A 150 -3.46 -9.59 10.45
C LEU A 150 -4.04 -10.92 9.95
N VAL A 151 -3.28 -11.98 10.18
CA VAL A 151 -3.66 -13.38 10.00
C VAL A 151 -3.09 -14.19 11.16
N ALA A 152 -3.79 -15.23 11.58
CA ALA A 152 -3.30 -16.21 12.54
C ALA A 152 -3.04 -17.54 11.83
N THR A 153 -1.88 -18.16 12.08
CA THR A 153 -1.45 -19.35 11.34
C THR A 153 -0.69 -20.32 12.27
N PRO A 154 -1.03 -21.63 12.26
CA PRO A 154 -2.13 -22.26 11.52
C PRO A 154 -3.50 -21.98 12.16
N ASN A 155 -4.58 -21.93 11.39
CA ASN A 155 -5.93 -21.83 11.89
C ASN A 155 -6.81 -22.92 11.20
N PRO A 156 -7.32 -23.92 11.92
CA PRO A 156 -7.24 -24.09 13.37
C PRO A 156 -5.84 -24.47 13.88
N VAL A 157 -5.50 -24.02 15.09
CA VAL A 157 -4.33 -24.52 15.82
C VAL A 157 -4.72 -25.74 16.65
N GLU A 158 -3.86 -26.74 16.73
CA GLU A 158 -4.10 -27.88 17.60
C GLU A 158 -3.87 -27.49 19.07
N PHE A 159 -4.74 -27.98 19.97
CA PHE A 159 -4.71 -27.68 21.40
C PHE A 159 -3.31 -27.81 22.01
N GLY A 160 -2.83 -26.74 22.60
CA GLY A 160 -1.53 -26.63 23.26
C GLY A 160 -0.34 -26.41 22.30
N ASN A 161 -0.56 -26.34 21.00
CA ASN A 161 0.49 -26.02 20.05
C ASN A 161 0.65 -24.50 19.89
N PRO A 162 1.88 -24.02 19.57
CA PRO A 162 2.09 -22.63 19.25
C PRO A 162 1.52 -22.26 17.87
N PHE A 163 1.18 -21.00 17.70
CA PHE A 163 0.82 -20.40 16.41
C PHE A 163 1.35 -18.97 16.34
N PHE A 164 1.27 -18.36 15.17
CA PHE A 164 1.74 -17.01 14.94
C PHE A 164 0.58 -16.10 14.54
N VAL A 165 0.58 -14.89 15.09
CA VAL A 165 -0.27 -13.79 14.64
C VAL A 165 0.62 -12.83 13.88
N GLU A 166 0.48 -12.80 12.57
CA GLU A 166 1.33 -12.04 11.67
C GLU A 166 0.53 -11.00 10.91
N GLY A 167 1.20 -9.98 10.43
CA GLY A 167 0.51 -8.99 9.64
C GLY A 167 1.36 -7.80 9.27
N THR A 168 0.68 -6.75 8.82
CA THR A 168 1.32 -5.52 8.36
C THR A 168 0.54 -4.30 8.84
N LEU A 169 1.25 -3.37 9.43
CA LEU A 169 0.81 -2.00 9.64
C LEU A 169 1.24 -1.19 8.41
N SER A 170 0.33 -0.45 7.81
CA SER A 170 0.59 0.43 6.66
C SER A 170 0.18 1.86 6.97
N GLY A 171 0.75 2.83 6.24
CA GLY A 171 0.51 4.25 6.44
C GLY A 171 1.75 5.01 6.91
N THR A 172 1.60 6.31 7.14
CA THR A 172 2.72 7.16 7.57
C THR A 172 3.10 6.87 9.01
N GLY A 173 4.37 6.48 9.23
CA GLY A 173 4.88 6.09 10.55
C GLY A 173 4.58 4.63 10.91
N ALA A 174 4.33 3.77 9.92
CA ALA A 174 4.10 2.35 10.13
C ALA A 174 5.37 1.56 10.52
N ALA A 175 6.56 2.03 10.12
CA ALA A 175 7.83 1.44 10.51
C ALA A 175 8.21 1.77 11.96
N ASN A 176 8.78 0.79 12.67
CA ASN A 176 9.18 0.92 14.09
C ASN A 176 8.05 1.42 14.99
N HIS A 177 6.82 1.07 14.67
CA HIS A 177 5.63 1.46 15.41
C HIS A 177 5.32 0.42 16.48
N ALA A 178 5.05 0.85 17.71
CA ALA A 178 4.66 -0.06 18.78
C ALA A 178 3.22 -0.55 18.59
N ILE A 179 3.02 -1.85 18.69
CA ILE A 179 1.74 -2.53 18.56
C ILE A 179 1.52 -3.53 19.68
N LEU A 180 0.27 -3.84 19.99
CA LEU A 180 -0.14 -4.79 21.01
C LEU A 180 -1.09 -5.83 20.42
N LEU A 181 -0.85 -7.10 20.73
CA LEU A 181 -1.81 -8.16 20.50
C LEU A 181 -2.85 -8.16 21.62
N GLN A 182 -4.11 -8.29 21.24
CA GLN A 182 -5.23 -8.43 22.16
C GLN A 182 -6.04 -9.69 21.81
N ALA A 183 -6.49 -10.40 22.84
CA ALA A 183 -7.33 -11.57 22.73
C ALA A 183 -8.62 -11.43 23.55
N ASN A 184 -9.70 -12.02 23.03
CA ASN A 184 -10.99 -12.18 23.70
C ASN A 184 -11.37 -13.67 23.61
N PRO A 185 -11.06 -14.51 24.61
CA PRO A 185 -11.34 -15.94 24.60
C PRO A 185 -12.83 -16.24 24.57
N PHE A 186 -13.18 -17.44 24.13
CA PHE A 186 -14.54 -17.97 24.23
C PHE A 186 -15.04 -17.91 25.70
N PRO A 187 -16.30 -17.53 25.98
CA PRO A 187 -17.41 -17.28 25.06
C PRO A 187 -17.48 -15.82 24.52
N TYR A 188 -16.37 -15.11 24.46
CA TYR A 188 -16.20 -13.77 23.92
C TYR A 188 -16.87 -12.64 24.72
N LEU A 189 -17.23 -12.91 25.95
CA LEU A 189 -17.94 -11.96 26.83
C LEU A 189 -17.00 -11.08 27.66
N GLY A 190 -15.72 -11.46 27.75
CA GLY A 190 -14.71 -10.78 28.60
C GLY A 190 -14.10 -9.53 27.97
N GLY A 191 -14.42 -9.24 26.69
CA GLY A 191 -13.79 -8.18 25.92
C GLY A 191 -12.32 -8.47 25.60
N PHE A 192 -11.70 -7.61 24.80
CA PHE A 192 -10.30 -7.74 24.40
C PHE A 192 -9.36 -7.34 25.54
N LYS A 193 -8.43 -8.22 25.87
CA LYS A 193 -7.35 -7.98 26.84
C LYS A 193 -6.01 -8.10 26.13
N THR A 194 -5.05 -7.26 26.51
CA THR A 194 -3.69 -7.31 25.98
C THR A 194 -3.01 -8.62 26.39
N VAL A 195 -2.32 -9.22 25.44
CA VAL A 195 -1.55 -10.46 25.60
C VAL A 195 -0.07 -10.18 25.32
N GLY A 196 0.77 -10.49 26.29
CA GLY A 196 2.22 -10.25 26.17
C GLY A 196 2.60 -8.77 26.20
N ASN A 197 3.75 -8.46 25.63
CA ASN A 197 4.33 -7.12 25.55
C ASN A 197 4.06 -6.46 24.22
N ALA A 198 4.31 -5.16 24.15
CA ALA A 198 4.31 -4.44 22.87
C ALA A 198 5.49 -4.92 22.00
N GLU A 199 5.21 -5.09 20.72
CA GLU A 199 6.20 -5.39 19.69
C GLU A 199 6.37 -4.19 18.77
N LEU A 200 7.55 -4.05 18.15
CA LEU A 200 7.79 -3.03 17.14
C LEU A 200 7.63 -3.64 15.74
N THR A 201 6.92 -2.94 14.89
CA THR A 201 6.90 -3.29 13.46
C THR A 201 8.28 -3.10 12.85
N ASN A 202 8.63 -3.90 11.87
CA ASN A 202 9.88 -3.78 11.11
C ASN A 202 9.87 -2.56 10.15
N ALA A 203 10.94 -2.37 9.38
CA ALA A 203 11.07 -1.24 8.44
C ALA A 203 9.98 -1.19 7.35
N SER A 204 9.34 -2.33 7.01
CA SER A 204 8.21 -2.41 6.08
C SER A 204 6.84 -2.40 6.76
N GLY A 205 6.78 -2.23 8.08
CA GLY A 205 5.54 -2.28 8.87
C GLY A 205 5.09 -3.70 9.23
N GLY A 206 5.84 -4.74 8.88
CA GLY A 206 5.52 -6.13 9.20
C GLY A 206 5.71 -6.43 10.69
N PHE A 207 4.92 -7.37 11.22
CA PHE A 207 5.01 -7.86 12.60
C PHE A 207 4.68 -9.34 12.71
N SER A 208 5.14 -9.98 13.80
CA SER A 208 4.83 -11.36 14.11
C SER A 208 4.83 -11.56 15.64
N PHE A 209 3.70 -11.97 16.18
CA PHE A 209 3.56 -12.35 17.58
C PHE A 209 3.53 -13.87 17.70
N PRO A 210 4.53 -14.50 18.32
CA PRO A 210 4.44 -15.90 18.70
C PRO A 210 3.45 -16.04 19.86
N TYR A 211 2.46 -16.90 19.72
CA TYR A 211 1.49 -17.19 20.76
C TYR A 211 1.61 -18.64 21.19
N LEU A 212 1.79 -18.85 22.49
CA LEU A 212 1.97 -20.17 23.06
C LEU A 212 0.65 -20.65 23.69
N GLY A 213 0.03 -21.67 23.05
CA GLY A 213 -0.97 -22.50 23.68
C GLY A 213 -2.32 -21.84 24.01
N LEU A 214 -3.12 -21.51 23.00
CA LEU A 214 -4.54 -21.26 23.24
C LEU A 214 -5.20 -22.51 23.83
N LEU A 215 -6.00 -22.30 24.87
CA LEU A 215 -6.77 -23.36 25.54
C LEU A 215 -8.18 -23.51 24.95
N GLU A 216 -8.67 -22.49 24.26
CA GLU A 216 -10.02 -22.42 23.67
C GLU A 216 -10.01 -21.42 22.50
N ASN A 217 -11.02 -21.45 21.66
CA ASN A 217 -11.20 -20.49 20.58
C ASN A 217 -11.09 -19.06 21.09
N ALA A 218 -10.42 -18.18 20.34
CA ALA A 218 -10.26 -16.79 20.72
C ALA A 218 -10.42 -15.85 19.53
N GLN A 219 -11.02 -14.71 19.78
CA GLN A 219 -10.95 -13.56 18.88
C GLN A 219 -9.65 -12.80 19.14
N LEU A 220 -8.93 -12.49 18.07
CA LEU A 220 -7.64 -11.81 18.11
C LEU A 220 -7.72 -10.51 17.32
N ARG A 221 -7.05 -9.48 17.81
CA ARG A 221 -6.81 -8.23 17.09
C ARG A 221 -5.48 -7.62 17.49
N VAL A 222 -4.94 -6.78 16.63
CA VAL A 222 -3.75 -5.96 16.92
C VAL A 222 -4.17 -4.50 16.99
N VAL A 223 -3.63 -3.76 17.94
CA VAL A 223 -3.86 -2.32 18.12
C VAL A 223 -2.54 -1.57 18.13
N THR A 224 -2.52 -0.36 17.57
CA THR A 224 -1.35 0.53 17.66
C THR A 224 -1.27 1.15 19.06
N VAL A 225 -0.03 1.41 19.53
CA VAL A 225 0.23 2.18 20.75
C VAL A 225 0.43 3.65 20.38
N GLY A 226 -0.20 4.55 21.12
CA GLY A 226 -0.10 5.99 20.89
C GLY A 226 -1.33 6.58 20.20
N SER A 227 -1.19 7.75 19.61
CA SER A 227 -2.30 8.46 18.97
C SER A 227 -2.00 8.68 17.48
N PRO A 228 -2.94 8.37 16.57
CA PRO A 228 -4.24 7.73 16.83
C PRO A 228 -4.10 6.23 17.14
N VAL A 229 -4.98 5.70 17.98
CA VAL A 229 -5.12 4.25 18.18
C VAL A 229 -5.88 3.66 17.00
N VAL A 230 -5.26 2.72 16.30
CA VAL A 230 -5.87 1.98 15.19
C VAL A 230 -5.90 0.50 15.55
N ALA A 231 -7.05 -0.12 15.35
CA ALA A 231 -7.23 -1.56 15.55
C ALA A 231 -7.37 -2.26 14.20
N SER A 232 -6.85 -3.49 14.11
CA SER A 232 -7.12 -4.39 13.00
C SER A 232 -8.58 -4.86 12.98
N SER A 233 -8.98 -5.50 11.90
CA SER A 233 -10.11 -6.43 11.92
C SER A 233 -9.88 -7.53 12.97
N VAL A 234 -10.98 -8.12 13.43
CA VAL A 234 -10.93 -9.26 14.35
C VAL A 234 -10.77 -10.53 13.54
N VAL A 235 -9.81 -11.38 13.93
CA VAL A 235 -9.64 -12.74 13.41
C VAL A 235 -10.01 -13.71 14.52
N THR A 236 -10.83 -14.70 14.21
CA THR A 236 -11.12 -15.79 15.15
C THR A 236 -10.14 -16.92 14.92
N GLU A 237 -9.30 -17.19 15.92
CA GLU A 237 -8.44 -18.35 15.98
C GLU A 237 -9.22 -19.50 16.62
N THR A 238 -9.28 -20.64 15.94
CA THR A 238 -9.99 -21.81 16.44
C THR A 238 -9.01 -22.85 16.94
N VAL A 239 -9.35 -23.49 18.05
CA VAL A 239 -8.53 -24.52 18.70
C VAL A 239 -9.10 -25.90 18.39
N ALA A 240 -8.34 -26.67 17.63
CA ALA A 240 -8.69 -28.06 17.32
C ALA A 240 -8.26 -28.99 18.47
N VAL A 241 -9.09 -29.93 18.81
CA VAL A 241 -8.74 -30.94 19.81
C VAL A 241 -7.54 -31.76 19.35
N ARG A 242 -6.62 -32.09 20.25
CA ARG A 242 -5.49 -32.96 19.98
C ARG A 242 -5.87 -34.41 20.28
N ALA A 243 -5.81 -35.26 19.26
CA ALA A 243 -6.13 -36.68 19.36
C ALA A 243 -4.86 -37.53 19.20
N VAL A 244 -4.51 -38.29 20.20
CA VAL A 244 -3.43 -39.29 20.13
C VAL A 244 -4.06 -40.68 20.07
N ALA A 245 -3.78 -41.46 19.03
CA ALA A 245 -4.41 -42.75 18.79
C ALA A 245 -3.37 -43.86 18.62
N HIS A 246 -3.67 -45.00 19.18
CA HIS A 246 -2.87 -46.23 19.13
C HIS A 246 -3.70 -47.40 18.69
N VAL A 247 -3.05 -48.44 18.15
CA VAL A 247 -3.70 -49.68 17.75
C VAL A 247 -3.00 -50.87 18.38
N ARG A 248 -3.79 -51.88 18.74
CA ARG A 248 -3.27 -53.23 19.09
C ARG A 248 -4.22 -54.30 18.59
N GLY A 249 -3.69 -55.51 18.44
CA GLY A 249 -4.53 -56.68 18.10
C GLY A 249 -5.59 -56.91 19.18
N ALA A 250 -6.76 -57.40 18.76
CA ALA A 250 -7.82 -57.82 19.66
C ALA A 250 -7.79 -59.33 19.82
N LYS A 251 -8.28 -59.85 20.96
CA LYS A 251 -8.44 -61.30 21.16
C LYS A 251 -9.34 -61.94 20.10
N ARG A 252 -10.31 -61.20 19.55
CA ARG A 252 -11.18 -61.63 18.47
C ARG A 252 -10.47 -61.53 17.12
N ARG A 253 -10.35 -62.65 16.41
CA ARG A 253 -9.74 -62.73 15.07
C ARG A 253 -10.42 -61.77 14.10
N GLY A 254 -9.61 -61.01 13.35
CA GLY A 254 -10.10 -60.03 12.37
C GLY A 254 -10.54 -58.69 12.98
N PHE A 255 -10.27 -58.46 14.28
CA PHE A 255 -10.54 -57.21 14.94
C PHE A 255 -9.23 -56.59 15.51
N VAL A 256 -9.21 -55.27 15.53
CA VAL A 256 -8.20 -54.48 16.22
C VAL A 256 -8.86 -53.57 17.27
N ARG A 257 -8.15 -53.30 18.34
CA ARG A 257 -8.54 -52.28 19.30
C ARG A 257 -7.81 -50.96 18.98
N ILE A 258 -8.60 -49.92 18.73
CA ILE A 258 -8.10 -48.55 18.59
C ILE A 258 -8.41 -47.82 19.91
N TYR A 259 -7.41 -47.17 20.52
CA TYR A 259 -7.53 -46.50 21.79
C TYR A 259 -6.63 -45.30 21.81
N GLY A 260 -6.92 -44.36 22.70
CA GLY A 260 -6.13 -43.15 22.78
C GLY A 260 -6.68 -42.11 23.72
N THR A 261 -6.20 -40.89 23.55
CA THR A 261 -6.55 -39.75 24.37
C THR A 261 -6.96 -38.55 23.52
N VAL A 262 -7.73 -37.66 24.12
CA VAL A 262 -8.17 -36.37 23.53
C VAL A 262 -7.92 -35.28 24.54
N ALA A 263 -7.26 -34.21 24.11
CA ALA A 263 -7.04 -33.02 24.89
C ALA A 263 -7.55 -31.77 24.14
N PRO A 264 -8.22 -30.82 24.79
CA PRO A 264 -8.68 -30.93 26.18
C PRO A 264 -9.73 -32.03 26.34
N ALA A 265 -10.16 -32.28 27.56
CA ALA A 265 -11.13 -33.35 27.84
C ALA A 265 -12.48 -33.10 27.10
N GLN A 266 -12.91 -34.07 26.30
CA GLN A 266 -14.11 -34.01 25.44
C GLN A 266 -15.02 -35.20 25.70
N VAL A 267 -15.51 -35.33 26.91
CA VAL A 267 -16.35 -36.45 27.33
C VAL A 267 -17.66 -36.43 26.53
N GLY A 268 -18.01 -37.59 25.95
CA GLY A 268 -19.21 -37.73 25.11
C GLY A 268 -18.97 -37.42 23.62
N ALA A 269 -17.85 -36.83 23.22
CA ALA A 269 -17.52 -36.59 21.83
C ALA A 269 -17.49 -37.92 21.03
N GLN A 270 -17.96 -37.87 19.81
CA GLN A 270 -17.97 -39.03 18.91
C GLN A 270 -16.59 -39.31 18.35
N VAL A 271 -16.21 -40.58 18.31
CA VAL A 271 -14.95 -41.05 17.76
C VAL A 271 -15.24 -41.89 16.51
N GLY A 272 -14.74 -41.45 15.36
CA GLY A 272 -14.84 -42.21 14.10
C GLY A 272 -13.52 -42.84 13.70
N PHE A 273 -13.52 -44.14 13.35
CA PHE A 273 -12.35 -44.84 12.82
C PHE A 273 -12.41 -44.82 11.29
N GLN A 274 -11.48 -44.16 10.65
CA GLN A 274 -11.51 -43.89 9.20
C GLN A 274 -10.33 -44.54 8.50
N LEU A 275 -10.62 -45.31 7.43
CA LEU A 275 -9.61 -45.76 6.48
C LEU A 275 -9.32 -44.64 5.48
N LEU A 276 -8.04 -44.28 5.36
CA LEU A 276 -7.57 -43.33 4.37
C LEU A 276 -7.42 -43.99 3.00
N LYS A 277 -7.91 -43.35 1.96
CA LYS A 277 -7.74 -43.76 0.57
C LYS A 277 -7.08 -42.59 -0.20
N PRO A 278 -5.92 -42.80 -0.85
CA PRO A 278 -5.33 -41.78 -1.69
C PRO A 278 -6.31 -41.29 -2.77
N GLY A 279 -6.47 -39.96 -2.88
CA GLY A 279 -7.34 -39.37 -3.90
C GLY A 279 -8.84 -39.53 -3.70
N HIS A 280 -9.30 -40.11 -2.59
CA HIS A 280 -10.72 -40.36 -2.30
C HIS A 280 -11.10 -39.97 -0.88
N ALA A 281 -12.39 -39.78 -0.66
CA ALA A 281 -12.92 -39.59 0.69
C ALA A 281 -12.58 -40.76 1.60
N SER A 282 -12.25 -40.49 2.86
CA SER A 282 -11.99 -41.52 3.87
C SER A 282 -13.27 -42.30 4.17
N ILE A 283 -13.12 -43.59 4.46
CA ILE A 283 -14.26 -44.50 4.73
C ILE A 283 -14.34 -44.73 6.23
N ASN A 284 -15.49 -44.41 6.83
CA ASN A 284 -15.77 -44.77 8.22
C ASN A 284 -15.91 -46.27 8.36
N GLN A 285 -15.15 -46.86 9.31
CA GLN A 285 -15.10 -48.31 9.56
C GLN A 285 -15.69 -48.69 10.93
N GLY A 286 -16.14 -47.70 11.70
CA GLY A 286 -16.66 -47.85 13.03
C GLY A 286 -16.36 -46.69 13.93
N GLY A 287 -16.68 -46.74 15.18
CA GLY A 287 -16.46 -45.67 16.12
C GLY A 287 -16.73 -46.06 17.57
N THR A 288 -16.58 -45.08 18.44
CA THR A 288 -16.87 -45.17 19.87
C THR A 288 -17.18 -43.75 20.37
N VAL A 289 -17.26 -43.57 21.67
CA VAL A 289 -17.38 -42.25 22.31
C VAL A 289 -16.21 -42.03 23.26
N VAL A 290 -15.89 -40.77 23.45
CA VAL A 290 -14.86 -40.32 24.42
C VAL A 290 -15.44 -40.51 25.82
N LYS A 291 -14.65 -41.09 26.70
CA LYS A 291 -14.95 -41.32 28.11
C LYS A 291 -14.12 -40.44 29.00
N ALA A 292 -14.55 -40.27 30.24
CA ALA A 292 -13.79 -39.53 31.24
C ALA A 292 -12.36 -40.08 31.39
N GLY A 293 -11.42 -39.20 31.64
CA GLY A 293 -10.03 -39.48 31.98
C GLY A 293 -9.61 -38.62 33.14
N SER A 294 -8.59 -37.78 32.95
CA SER A 294 -8.21 -36.72 33.89
C SER A 294 -9.03 -35.43 33.67
N ALA A 295 -8.78 -34.41 34.46
CA ALA A 295 -9.43 -33.11 34.31
C ALA A 295 -9.16 -32.45 32.97
N THR A 296 -7.98 -32.69 32.40
CA THR A 296 -7.53 -32.03 31.15
C THR A 296 -7.52 -32.95 29.92
N VAL A 297 -7.61 -34.26 30.14
CA VAL A 297 -7.49 -35.28 29.06
C VAL A 297 -8.54 -36.34 29.25
N SER A 298 -9.28 -36.62 28.22
CA SER A 298 -10.22 -37.73 28.16
C SER A 298 -9.67 -38.89 27.32
N SER A 299 -10.32 -40.07 27.38
CA SER A 299 -9.85 -41.29 26.73
C SER A 299 -10.92 -41.89 25.83
N PHE A 300 -10.49 -42.63 24.81
CA PHE A 300 -11.39 -43.46 23.99
C PHE A 300 -10.82 -44.86 23.79
N SER A 301 -11.70 -45.80 23.58
CA SER A 301 -11.31 -47.15 23.22
C SER A 301 -12.49 -47.86 22.52
N GLY A 302 -12.21 -48.42 21.36
CA GLY A 302 -13.20 -49.14 20.59
C GLY A 302 -12.59 -50.27 19.80
N PHE A 303 -13.44 -51.21 19.34
CA PHE A 303 -13.02 -52.32 18.49
C PHE A 303 -13.51 -52.04 17.07
N MET A 304 -12.62 -52.30 16.10
CA MET A 304 -12.93 -52.17 14.68
C MET A 304 -12.60 -53.47 13.99
N ARG A 305 -13.50 -53.93 13.10
CA ARG A 305 -13.21 -55.06 12.22
C ARG A 305 -12.19 -54.61 11.16
N LEU A 306 -11.06 -55.26 11.14
CA LEU A 306 -10.02 -54.96 10.14
C LEU A 306 -10.40 -55.71 8.84
N ARG A 307 -10.90 -54.99 7.86
CA ARG A 307 -11.30 -55.57 6.55
C ARG A 307 -10.12 -55.64 5.58
N ARG A 308 -9.13 -54.73 5.74
CA ARG A 308 -7.90 -54.69 4.94
C ARG A 308 -6.84 -53.90 5.68
N PRO A 309 -5.54 -54.20 5.44
CA PRO A 309 -4.44 -53.37 5.88
C PRO A 309 -4.48 -51.97 5.24
N GLY A 310 -3.88 -50.97 5.86
CA GLY A 310 -3.81 -49.61 5.33
C GLY A 310 -3.57 -48.55 6.38
N LEU A 311 -3.61 -47.30 5.94
CA LEU A 311 -3.53 -46.13 6.84
C LEU A 311 -4.94 -45.81 7.36
N TYR A 312 -5.00 -45.68 8.67
CA TYR A 312 -6.23 -45.31 9.37
C TYR A 312 -5.98 -44.05 10.19
N ARG A 313 -7.00 -43.26 10.40
CA ARG A 313 -7.00 -42.13 11.35
C ARG A 313 -8.22 -42.14 12.24
N VAL A 314 -8.16 -41.45 13.32
CA VAL A 314 -9.27 -41.27 14.25
C VAL A 314 -9.80 -39.86 14.09
N LEU A 315 -11.09 -39.73 13.82
CA LEU A 315 -11.81 -38.45 13.87
C LEU A 315 -12.39 -38.26 15.27
N ILE A 316 -12.10 -37.15 15.92
CA ILE A 316 -12.82 -36.71 17.10
C ILE A 316 -13.81 -35.64 16.66
N LYS A 317 -15.09 -35.96 16.74
CA LYS A 317 -16.16 -35.02 16.41
C LYS A 317 -16.64 -34.36 17.70
N VAL A 318 -16.19 -33.15 17.91
CA VAL A 318 -16.62 -32.30 19.03
C VAL A 318 -18.05 -31.83 18.73
N THR A 319 -18.91 -31.91 19.73
CA THR A 319 -20.29 -31.46 19.64
C THR A 319 -20.58 -30.48 20.78
N ASN A 320 -21.00 -29.28 20.39
CA ASN A 320 -21.62 -28.26 21.25
C ASN A 320 -20.77 -27.65 22.42
N ASP A 321 -19.45 -27.70 22.37
CA ASP A 321 -18.70 -26.95 23.38
C ASP A 321 -18.41 -25.49 22.98
N GLY A 322 -18.46 -25.18 21.67
CA GLY A 322 -18.22 -23.83 21.12
C GLY A 322 -16.79 -23.31 21.32
N ALA A 323 -16.04 -23.92 22.23
CA ALA A 323 -14.68 -23.54 22.57
C ALA A 323 -13.63 -24.23 21.70
N HIS A 324 -13.98 -25.38 21.07
CA HIS A 324 -13.05 -26.19 20.29
C HIS A 324 -13.67 -26.68 18.99
N VAL A 325 -12.81 -27.06 18.07
CA VAL A 325 -13.24 -27.67 16.78
C VAL A 325 -12.76 -29.12 16.67
N SER A 326 -13.48 -29.89 15.86
CA SER A 326 -13.16 -31.30 15.59
C SER A 326 -11.82 -31.46 14.88
N ASN A 327 -11.11 -32.56 15.15
CA ASN A 327 -9.81 -32.82 14.53
C ASN A 327 -9.59 -34.32 14.31
N TYR A 328 -8.52 -34.66 13.63
CA TYR A 328 -8.06 -36.02 13.35
C TYR A 328 -6.79 -36.33 14.13
N SER A 329 -6.60 -37.61 14.44
CA SER A 329 -5.28 -38.06 14.87
C SER A 329 -4.31 -38.15 13.69
N GLU A 330 -2.99 -38.22 13.99
CA GLU A 330 -2.03 -38.70 13.03
C GLU A 330 -2.42 -40.07 12.46
N PRO A 331 -2.08 -40.32 11.17
CA PRO A 331 -2.37 -41.62 10.55
C PRO A 331 -1.63 -42.77 11.23
N ILE A 332 -2.31 -43.90 11.38
CA ILE A 332 -1.82 -45.15 11.97
C ILE A 332 -1.80 -46.22 10.89
N LEU A 333 -0.63 -46.85 10.67
CA LEU A 333 -0.53 -48.00 9.77
C LEU A 333 -1.00 -49.27 10.49
N ILE A 334 -2.04 -49.91 9.98
CA ILE A 334 -2.54 -51.20 10.46
C ILE A 334 -2.23 -52.23 9.40
N ARG A 335 -1.44 -53.24 9.78
CA ARG A 335 -0.98 -54.34 8.92
C ARG A 335 -1.76 -55.62 9.19
#